data_11c2abbd561b189efb3ec2d85b90b5bf
#
_entry.id   11c2abbd561b189efb3ec2d85b90b5bf
#
_cell.length_a   1.000
_cell.length_b   1.000
_cell.length_c   1.000
_cell.angle_alpha   90.00
_cell.angle_beta   90.00
_cell.angle_gamma   90.00
#
_symmetry.space_group_name_H-M   'P 1'
#
loop_
_entity.id
_entity.type
_entity.pdbx_description
1 polymer ?
#
loop_
_entity_poly.entity_id
_entity_poly.type
_entity_poly.pdbx_seq_one_letter_code
_entity_poly.pdbx_strand_id
1 'polypeptide(L)'
;EFFSEPKIDGISATLIYENGKLTRGLSRGDGSTGEDILENLKTINSIPQNIDSKEIPKLLEIRCEIYIGKKSFFNLKNKFANPRNAAGGSLRQKNPNETAKMPLKYFAYGFGAVEPMIFKTQSEFLEKISNWNFKTNPLTKIVNNLTEIEKQHAKINQERSELDYDIDGLVYKVNDLNLQKRLGNTSISPRWAIAYKFSAEKAVTKIKNIIIQVGRTGAITPVAKVEPVTVGGVVVSNATLHNEEEIERKDIRIGDTINIQRSGDVIPQVLSVDKLKRDKKSKKFVFPTRCLCGSETKKEFSKSTKKLDAVRRCTKGYNCDFISKEKLKHLLSKEALSIEAVSYTHLTLPTMFEV
;
A
#
# COMPACT_ATOMS: atom_id res chain seq x y z
N GLU A 1 6.41 28.29 -0.89
CA GLU A 1 5.27 27.72 -1.66
C GLU A 1 5.37 26.21 -1.70
N PHE A 2 4.24 25.53 -1.49
CA PHE A 2 4.12 24.10 -1.63
C PHE A 2 3.10 23.78 -2.71
N PHE A 3 3.39 22.78 -3.50
CA PHE A 3 2.48 22.21 -4.47
C PHE A 3 1.74 21.04 -3.82
N SER A 4 0.43 21.11 -3.78
CA SER A 4 -0.46 20.09 -3.21
C SER A 4 -1.15 19.29 -4.30
N GLU A 5 -1.17 17.99 -4.16
CA GLU A 5 -1.84 17.07 -5.09
C GLU A 5 -2.54 15.92 -4.34
N PRO A 6 -3.66 15.41 -4.83
CA PRO A 6 -4.29 14.22 -4.29
C PRO A 6 -3.38 13.00 -4.41
N LYS A 7 -3.28 12.25 -3.33
CA LYS A 7 -2.60 10.96 -3.31
C LYS A 7 -3.54 9.87 -3.78
N ILE A 8 -3.45 9.59 -5.09
CA ILE A 8 -4.31 8.59 -5.74
C ILE A 8 -3.98 7.20 -5.19
N ASP A 9 -4.99 6.41 -4.88
CA ASP A 9 -4.85 5.02 -4.49
C ASP A 9 -4.89 4.10 -5.73
N GLY A 10 -3.78 4.08 -6.43
CA GLY A 10 -3.59 3.36 -7.67
C GLY A 10 -2.28 2.59 -7.70
N ILE A 11 -1.74 2.37 -8.89
CA ILE A 11 -0.46 1.71 -9.15
C ILE A 11 0.45 2.66 -9.92
N SER A 12 1.61 2.94 -9.36
CA SER A 12 2.59 3.81 -10.00
C SER A 12 3.19 3.18 -11.25
N ALA A 13 3.30 3.99 -12.30
CA ALA A 13 3.99 3.65 -13.54
C ALA A 13 4.84 4.83 -14.01
N THR A 14 5.85 4.53 -14.82
CA THR A 14 6.76 5.50 -15.41
C THR A 14 6.66 5.39 -16.93
N LEU A 15 6.44 6.53 -17.58
CA LEU A 15 6.40 6.69 -19.04
C LEU A 15 7.67 7.39 -19.48
N ILE A 16 8.43 6.80 -20.40
CA ILE A 16 9.68 7.39 -20.90
C ILE A 16 9.50 7.76 -22.37
N TYR A 17 9.70 9.03 -22.64
CA TYR A 17 9.64 9.62 -23.99
C TYR A 17 11.03 10.02 -24.44
N GLU A 18 11.38 9.61 -25.65
CA GLU A 18 12.58 10.03 -26.33
C GLU A 18 12.19 10.80 -27.60
N ASN A 19 12.62 12.05 -27.70
CA ASN A 19 12.25 12.98 -28.77
C ASN A 19 10.72 13.03 -29.00
N GLY A 20 9.96 13.05 -27.94
CA GLY A 20 8.49 13.13 -27.94
C GLY A 20 7.77 11.79 -28.21
N LYS A 21 8.46 10.70 -28.46
CA LYS A 21 7.85 9.38 -28.69
C LYS A 21 7.94 8.52 -27.44
N LEU A 22 6.84 7.87 -27.07
CA LEU A 22 6.82 6.91 -25.96
C LEU A 22 7.61 5.66 -26.34
N THR A 23 8.78 5.46 -25.71
CA THR A 23 9.71 4.36 -26.02
C THR A 23 9.74 3.28 -24.96
N ARG A 24 9.50 3.61 -23.69
CA ARG A 24 9.47 2.64 -22.57
C ARG A 24 8.35 2.97 -21.59
N GLY A 25 7.86 1.91 -20.94
CA GLY A 25 6.87 1.99 -19.88
C GLY A 25 7.23 1.03 -18.75
N LEU A 26 7.45 1.54 -17.54
CA LEU A 26 7.96 0.75 -16.42
C LEU A 26 6.99 0.73 -15.25
N SER A 27 6.88 -0.42 -14.60
CA SER A 27 6.24 -0.52 -13.30
C SER A 27 7.16 0.05 -12.21
N ARG A 28 6.62 0.29 -11.01
CA ARG A 28 7.41 0.80 -9.88
C ARG A 28 8.55 -0.17 -9.49
N GLY A 29 8.34 -1.49 -9.63
CA GLY A 29 9.28 -2.50 -9.17
C GLY A 29 9.67 -2.33 -7.69
N ASP A 30 10.96 -2.44 -7.41
CA ASP A 30 11.56 -2.19 -6.09
C ASP A 30 11.97 -0.72 -5.86
N GLY A 31 11.72 0.14 -6.84
CA GLY A 31 12.11 1.55 -6.85
C GLY A 31 13.37 1.85 -7.67
N SER A 32 14.18 0.84 -8.00
CA SER A 32 15.39 0.94 -8.84
C SER A 32 15.20 0.24 -10.17
N THR A 33 14.57 -0.93 -10.15
CA THR A 33 14.25 -1.75 -11.33
C THR A 33 12.75 -1.99 -11.40
N GLY A 34 12.17 -1.85 -12.59
CA GLY A 34 10.75 -2.07 -12.86
C GLY A 34 10.55 -3.03 -14.01
N GLU A 35 9.42 -3.73 -14.02
CA GLU A 35 9.02 -4.57 -15.16
C GLU A 35 8.67 -3.68 -16.35
N ASP A 36 9.04 -4.09 -17.57
CA ASP A 36 8.57 -3.44 -18.79
C ASP A 36 7.08 -3.76 -18.99
N ILE A 37 6.26 -2.71 -19.01
CA ILE A 37 4.82 -2.78 -19.19
C ILE A 37 4.36 -1.86 -20.33
N LEU A 38 5.25 -1.50 -21.26
CA LEU A 38 4.98 -0.55 -22.33
C LEU A 38 3.73 -0.93 -23.12
N GLU A 39 3.63 -2.17 -23.58
CA GLU A 39 2.52 -2.61 -24.41
C GLU A 39 1.18 -2.58 -23.64
N ASN A 40 1.20 -2.82 -22.33
CA ASN A 40 0.03 -2.66 -21.47
C ASN A 40 -0.37 -1.18 -21.33
N LEU A 41 0.60 -0.28 -21.11
CA LEU A 41 0.35 1.14 -20.99
C LEU A 41 -0.18 1.76 -22.29
N LYS A 42 0.26 1.28 -23.46
CA LYS A 42 -0.25 1.71 -24.76
C LYS A 42 -1.74 1.41 -24.95
N THR A 43 -2.31 0.44 -24.23
CA THR A 43 -3.75 0.16 -24.28
C THR A 43 -4.59 1.22 -23.59
N ILE A 44 -3.99 2.09 -22.80
CA ILE A 44 -4.67 3.19 -22.15
C ILE A 44 -4.72 4.38 -23.13
N ASN A 45 -5.80 4.49 -23.90
CA ASN A 45 -5.95 5.45 -25.00
C ASN A 45 -5.67 6.92 -24.63
N SER A 46 -5.80 7.27 -23.34
CA SER A 46 -5.55 8.64 -22.88
C SER A 46 -4.06 8.95 -22.66
N ILE A 47 -3.15 7.94 -22.72
CA ILE A 47 -1.70 8.15 -22.66
C ILE A 47 -1.21 8.58 -24.06
N PRO A 48 -0.60 9.77 -24.20
CA PRO A 48 -0.05 10.21 -25.46
C PRO A 48 1.06 9.25 -25.96
N GLN A 49 0.91 8.71 -27.17
CA GLN A 49 1.96 7.90 -27.78
C GLN A 49 3.07 8.76 -28.38
N ASN A 50 2.70 9.95 -28.84
CA ASN A 50 3.60 10.95 -29.37
C ASN A 50 3.18 12.31 -28.80
N ILE A 51 4.16 13.15 -28.54
CA ILE A 51 3.98 14.53 -28.09
C ILE A 51 4.43 15.43 -29.22
N ASP A 52 3.53 16.20 -29.77
CA ASP A 52 3.84 17.16 -30.84
C ASP A 52 4.03 18.56 -30.25
N SER A 53 5.30 18.91 -29.98
CA SER A 53 5.67 20.23 -29.48
C SER A 53 7.15 20.49 -29.77
N LYS A 54 7.46 21.75 -30.10
CA LYS A 54 8.85 22.17 -30.34
C LYS A 54 9.69 22.29 -29.04
N GLU A 55 9.05 22.30 -27.88
CA GLU A 55 9.69 22.48 -26.57
C GLU A 55 9.93 21.17 -25.81
N ILE A 56 9.83 20.03 -26.49
CA ILE A 56 9.96 18.74 -25.83
C ILE A 56 11.44 18.46 -25.53
N PRO A 57 11.77 18.02 -24.29
CA PRO A 57 13.08 17.47 -23.96
C PRO A 57 13.42 16.23 -24.82
N LYS A 58 14.69 16.03 -25.11
CA LYS A 58 15.14 14.80 -25.79
C LYS A 58 14.80 13.55 -24.98
N LEU A 59 14.92 13.65 -23.66
CA LEU A 59 14.50 12.61 -22.71
C LEU A 59 13.49 13.22 -21.73
N LEU A 60 12.33 12.60 -21.59
CA LEU A 60 11.31 13.00 -20.64
C LEU A 60 10.72 11.77 -19.95
N GLU A 61 10.99 11.62 -18.66
CA GLU A 61 10.42 10.59 -17.81
C GLU A 61 9.27 11.16 -17.00
N ILE A 62 8.05 10.63 -17.21
CA ILE A 62 6.83 11.06 -16.52
C ILE A 62 6.37 9.95 -15.57
N ARG A 63 6.15 10.30 -14.32
CA ARG A 63 5.56 9.42 -13.31
C ARG A 63 4.06 9.63 -13.24
N CYS A 64 3.33 8.54 -13.28
CA CYS A 64 1.87 8.55 -13.21
C CYS A 64 1.34 7.47 -12.26
N GLU A 65 0.11 7.66 -11.82
CA GLU A 65 -0.63 6.68 -11.05
C GLU A 65 -1.76 6.14 -11.92
N ILE A 66 -1.76 4.82 -12.15
CA ILE A 66 -2.79 4.11 -12.92
C ILE A 66 -3.88 3.66 -11.95
N TYR A 67 -5.13 3.92 -12.29
CA TYR A 67 -6.28 3.59 -11.45
C TYR A 67 -7.50 3.14 -12.26
N ILE A 68 -8.48 2.61 -11.57
CA ILE A 68 -9.82 2.31 -12.12
C ILE A 68 -10.83 3.17 -11.37
N GLY A 69 -11.71 3.85 -12.11
CA GLY A 69 -12.78 4.65 -11.53
C GLY A 69 -13.78 3.80 -10.74
N LYS A 70 -14.31 4.35 -9.63
CA LYS A 70 -15.28 3.67 -8.75
C LYS A 70 -16.49 3.14 -9.50
N LYS A 71 -17.05 3.95 -10.41
CA LYS A 71 -18.20 3.56 -11.24
C LYS A 71 -17.88 2.36 -12.12
N SER A 72 -16.71 2.38 -12.77
CA SER A 72 -16.25 1.27 -13.61
C SER A 72 -15.92 0.04 -12.78
N PHE A 73 -15.32 0.20 -11.59
CA PHE A 73 -15.00 -0.89 -10.69
C PHE A 73 -16.24 -1.64 -10.19
N PHE A 74 -17.37 -0.95 -10.01
CA PHE A 74 -18.61 -1.58 -9.58
C PHE A 74 -18.98 -2.76 -10.46
N ASN A 75 -18.74 -2.66 -11.77
CA ASN A 75 -18.99 -3.75 -12.73
C ASN A 75 -17.97 -4.90 -12.65
N LEU A 76 -16.84 -4.68 -11.96
CA LEU A 76 -15.74 -5.65 -11.81
C LEU A 76 -15.70 -6.27 -10.41
N LYS A 77 -16.58 -5.87 -9.50
CA LYS A 77 -16.55 -6.13 -8.06
C LYS A 77 -16.41 -7.62 -7.68
N ASN A 78 -16.93 -8.52 -8.51
CA ASN A 78 -16.84 -9.96 -8.24
C ASN A 78 -15.48 -10.59 -8.60
N LYS A 79 -14.59 -9.85 -9.25
CA LYS A 79 -13.29 -10.34 -9.72
C LYS A 79 -12.12 -9.83 -8.86
N PHE A 80 -12.28 -8.68 -8.22
CA PHE A 80 -11.19 -8.00 -7.50
C PHE A 80 -11.66 -7.45 -6.15
N ALA A 81 -10.75 -7.42 -5.17
CA ALA A 81 -11.06 -6.96 -3.82
C ALA A 81 -11.26 -5.43 -3.72
N ASN A 82 -10.56 -4.65 -4.53
CA ASN A 82 -10.64 -3.19 -4.57
C ASN A 82 -10.12 -2.63 -5.91
N PRO A 83 -10.37 -1.33 -6.23
CA PRO A 83 -9.92 -0.69 -7.46
C PRO A 83 -8.41 -0.75 -7.68
N ARG A 84 -7.61 -0.56 -6.63
CA ARG A 84 -6.14 -0.62 -6.69
C ARG A 84 -5.65 -2.01 -7.12
N ASN A 85 -6.17 -3.07 -6.50
CA ASN A 85 -5.81 -4.45 -6.86
C ASN A 85 -6.25 -4.79 -8.27
N ALA A 86 -7.41 -4.30 -8.72
CA ALA A 86 -7.88 -4.44 -10.07
C ALA A 86 -6.93 -3.76 -11.08
N ALA A 87 -6.51 -2.52 -10.82
CA ALA A 87 -5.56 -1.81 -11.66
C ALA A 87 -4.21 -2.54 -11.72
N GLY A 88 -3.66 -2.97 -10.56
CA GLY A 88 -2.36 -3.64 -10.49
C GLY A 88 -2.34 -5.00 -11.17
N GLY A 89 -3.39 -5.81 -10.99
CA GLY A 89 -3.51 -7.11 -11.65
C GLY A 89 -3.70 -6.99 -13.15
N SER A 90 -4.42 -5.96 -13.59
CA SER A 90 -4.70 -5.74 -15.01
C SER A 90 -3.51 -5.14 -15.77
N LEU A 91 -2.73 -4.28 -15.11
CA LEU A 91 -1.57 -3.64 -15.74
C LEU A 91 -0.41 -4.61 -16.00
N ARG A 92 -0.33 -5.73 -15.29
CA ARG A 92 0.73 -6.74 -15.40
C ARG A 92 0.31 -8.00 -16.15
N GLN A 93 -0.70 -7.93 -17.01
CA GLN A 93 -1.10 -9.06 -17.84
C GLN A 93 -0.03 -9.35 -18.89
N LYS A 94 0.31 -10.63 -19.09
CA LYS A 94 1.24 -11.06 -20.15
C LYS A 94 0.72 -10.72 -21.56
N ASN A 95 -0.60 -10.78 -21.73
CA ASN A 95 -1.26 -10.40 -22.98
C ASN A 95 -1.87 -8.99 -22.84
N PRO A 96 -1.34 -7.97 -23.55
CA PRO A 96 -1.86 -6.60 -23.49
C PRO A 96 -3.35 -6.47 -23.88
N ASN A 97 -3.87 -7.40 -24.69
CA ASN A 97 -5.29 -7.42 -25.06
C ASN A 97 -6.20 -7.65 -23.85
N GLU A 98 -5.73 -8.34 -22.80
CA GLU A 98 -6.50 -8.47 -21.56
C GLU A 98 -6.48 -7.17 -20.76
N THR A 99 -5.37 -6.44 -20.78
CA THR A 99 -5.28 -5.09 -20.21
C THR A 99 -6.22 -4.13 -20.92
N ALA A 100 -6.32 -4.20 -22.27
CA ALA A 100 -7.17 -3.34 -23.07
C ALA A 100 -8.67 -3.47 -22.73
N LYS A 101 -9.11 -4.61 -22.19
CA LYS A 101 -10.50 -4.81 -21.73
C LYS A 101 -10.82 -4.11 -20.42
N MET A 102 -9.80 -3.60 -19.73
CA MET A 102 -9.95 -2.98 -18.42
C MET A 102 -10.05 -1.46 -18.53
N PRO A 103 -10.96 -0.82 -17.79
CA PRO A 103 -11.19 0.63 -17.86
C PRO A 103 -10.13 1.40 -17.06
N LEU A 104 -8.85 1.18 -17.41
CA LEU A 104 -7.73 1.85 -16.78
C LEU A 104 -7.69 3.33 -17.16
N LYS A 105 -7.41 4.16 -16.16
CA LYS A 105 -7.19 5.60 -16.26
C LYS A 105 -5.86 5.95 -15.58
N TYR A 106 -5.36 7.17 -15.80
CA TYR A 106 -4.15 7.62 -15.12
C TYR A 106 -4.19 9.10 -14.79
N PHE A 107 -3.37 9.50 -13.83
CA PHE A 107 -2.96 10.88 -13.61
C PHE A 107 -1.43 10.96 -13.57
N ALA A 108 -0.87 11.89 -14.33
CA ALA A 108 0.54 12.24 -14.22
C ALA A 108 0.73 13.18 -13.02
N TYR A 109 1.76 12.92 -12.20
CA TYR A 109 1.98 13.67 -10.97
C TYR A 109 3.44 14.09 -10.74
N GLY A 110 4.35 13.61 -11.54
CA GLY A 110 5.76 13.91 -11.34
C GLY A 110 6.63 13.47 -12.50
N PHE A 111 7.91 13.70 -12.39
CA PHE A 111 8.89 13.34 -13.40
C PHE A 111 10.12 12.65 -12.76
N GLY A 112 10.88 11.98 -13.59
CA GLY A 112 12.20 11.45 -13.29
C GLY A 112 13.27 12.21 -14.04
N ALA A 113 13.98 11.55 -14.98
CA ALA A 113 14.96 12.20 -15.84
C ALA A 113 14.27 13.12 -16.86
N VAL A 114 14.83 14.32 -17.01
CA VAL A 114 14.43 15.32 -18.04
C VAL A 114 15.67 15.96 -18.60
N GLU A 115 15.90 15.82 -19.92
CA GLU A 115 17.11 16.32 -20.60
C GLU A 115 16.77 17.01 -21.93
N PRO A 116 17.06 18.31 -22.06
CA PRO A 116 17.45 19.23 -20.98
C PRO A 116 16.31 19.53 -20.03
N MET A 117 16.63 19.88 -18.78
CA MET A 117 15.64 20.35 -17.81
C MET A 117 15.07 21.70 -18.27
N ILE A 118 13.74 21.74 -18.47
CA ILE A 118 13.02 22.92 -18.96
C ILE A 118 12.01 23.50 -17.97
N PHE A 119 11.88 22.87 -16.80
CA PHE A 119 10.95 23.26 -15.74
C PHE A 119 11.70 23.91 -14.57
N LYS A 120 11.09 24.90 -13.94
CA LYS A 120 11.61 25.58 -12.74
C LYS A 120 10.82 25.19 -11.48
N THR A 121 9.52 24.87 -11.65
CA THR A 121 8.64 24.52 -10.54
C THR A 121 7.84 23.25 -10.85
N GLN A 122 7.33 22.61 -9.80
CA GLN A 122 6.41 21.47 -9.92
C GLN A 122 5.10 21.85 -10.62
N SER A 123 4.59 23.04 -10.34
CA SER A 123 3.37 23.56 -11.00
C SER A 123 3.59 23.80 -12.49
N GLU A 124 4.71 24.40 -12.90
CA GLU A 124 5.07 24.61 -14.30
C GLU A 124 5.19 23.27 -15.05
N PHE A 125 5.78 22.26 -14.43
CA PHE A 125 5.84 20.92 -15.02
C PHE A 125 4.44 20.38 -15.33
N LEU A 126 3.53 20.41 -14.35
CA LEU A 126 2.18 19.87 -14.56
C LEU A 126 1.36 20.68 -15.58
N GLU A 127 1.52 21.99 -15.61
CA GLU A 127 0.89 22.83 -16.62
C GLU A 127 1.39 22.48 -18.03
N LYS A 128 2.72 22.37 -18.23
CA LYS A 128 3.28 22.02 -19.54
C LYS A 128 2.84 20.63 -20.00
N ILE A 129 2.88 19.61 -19.14
CA ILE A 129 2.45 18.27 -19.55
C ILE A 129 0.92 18.22 -19.80
N SER A 130 0.13 19.00 -19.10
CA SER A 130 -1.31 19.14 -19.39
C SER A 130 -1.52 19.71 -20.81
N ASN A 131 -0.73 20.70 -21.22
CA ASN A 131 -0.74 21.27 -22.58
C ASN A 131 -0.25 20.23 -23.63
N TRP A 132 0.51 19.24 -23.24
CA TRP A 132 0.90 18.09 -24.07
C TRP A 132 -0.09 16.92 -23.99
N ASN A 133 -1.33 17.18 -23.56
CA ASN A 133 -2.46 16.23 -23.45
C ASN A 133 -2.31 15.13 -22.39
N PHE A 134 -1.37 15.26 -21.44
CA PHE A 134 -1.36 14.37 -20.30
C PHE A 134 -2.51 14.67 -19.34
N LYS A 135 -3.06 13.64 -18.74
CA LYS A 135 -4.09 13.79 -17.72
C LYS A 135 -3.45 14.10 -16.36
N THR A 136 -3.67 15.32 -15.88
CA THR A 136 -3.26 15.76 -14.54
C THR A 136 -4.49 15.86 -13.63
N ASN A 137 -4.29 15.78 -12.31
CA ASN A 137 -5.43 15.84 -11.39
C ASN A 137 -5.92 17.30 -11.23
N PRO A 138 -7.21 17.57 -11.40
CA PRO A 138 -7.74 18.94 -11.31
C PRO A 138 -7.78 19.54 -9.90
N LEU A 139 -7.58 18.72 -8.85
CA LEU A 139 -7.57 19.15 -7.46
C LEU A 139 -6.18 19.61 -6.97
N THR A 140 -5.21 19.70 -7.88
CA THR A 140 -3.87 20.23 -7.56
C THR A 140 -3.97 21.73 -7.24
N LYS A 141 -3.17 22.18 -6.27
CA LYS A 141 -3.18 23.58 -5.82
C LYS A 141 -1.83 24.00 -5.23
N ILE A 142 -1.45 25.26 -5.44
CA ILE A 142 -0.36 25.89 -4.68
C ILE A 142 -0.90 26.36 -3.32
N VAL A 143 -0.18 26.08 -2.25
CA VAL A 143 -0.48 26.51 -0.88
C VAL A 143 0.78 27.12 -0.25
N ASN A 144 0.61 28.16 0.56
CA ASN A 144 1.72 28.98 1.03
C ASN A 144 1.99 28.81 2.54
N ASN A 145 1.02 28.35 3.29
CA ASN A 145 1.12 28.25 4.75
C ASN A 145 0.32 27.07 5.30
N LEU A 146 0.53 26.77 6.58
CA LEU A 146 -0.10 25.64 7.27
C LEU A 146 -1.63 25.72 7.27
N THR A 147 -2.18 26.93 7.44
CA THR A 147 -3.63 27.14 7.47
C THR A 147 -4.28 26.76 6.11
N GLU A 148 -3.63 27.09 5.01
CA GLU A 148 -4.12 26.69 3.66
C GLU A 148 -4.01 25.18 3.46
N ILE A 149 -2.93 24.56 3.94
CA ILE A 149 -2.74 23.11 3.93
C ILE A 149 -3.88 22.41 4.66
N GLU A 150 -4.17 22.85 5.91
CA GLU A 150 -5.23 22.26 6.73
C GLU A 150 -6.62 22.45 6.13
N LYS A 151 -6.92 23.65 5.62
CA LYS A 151 -8.19 23.93 4.94
C LYS A 151 -8.39 23.05 3.71
N GLN A 152 -7.35 22.92 2.87
CA GLN A 152 -7.43 22.08 1.68
C GLN A 152 -7.59 20.59 2.05
N HIS A 153 -6.82 20.12 3.04
CA HIS A 153 -6.91 18.74 3.50
C HIS A 153 -8.31 18.43 4.04
N ALA A 154 -8.88 19.30 4.87
CA ALA A 154 -10.22 19.13 5.41
C ALA A 154 -11.29 19.13 4.30
N LYS A 155 -11.20 20.08 3.34
CA LYS A 155 -12.11 20.16 2.20
C LYS A 155 -12.09 18.88 1.37
N ILE A 156 -10.91 18.44 0.94
CA ILE A 156 -10.79 17.25 0.09
C ILE A 156 -11.18 15.98 0.85
N ASN A 157 -10.92 15.90 2.16
CA ASN A 157 -11.37 14.79 2.98
C ASN A 157 -12.91 14.67 3.02
N GLN A 158 -13.63 15.78 2.99
CA GLN A 158 -15.11 15.78 2.91
C GLN A 158 -15.60 15.37 1.52
N GLU A 159 -14.96 15.86 0.47
CA GLU A 159 -15.37 15.67 -0.93
C GLU A 159 -14.89 14.32 -1.53
N ARG A 160 -13.97 13.59 -0.89
CA ARG A 160 -13.34 12.38 -1.46
C ARG A 160 -14.31 11.26 -1.79
N SER A 161 -15.45 11.18 -1.11
CA SER A 161 -16.50 10.18 -1.40
C SER A 161 -17.15 10.38 -2.75
N GLU A 162 -17.22 11.62 -3.24
CA GLU A 162 -17.84 12.01 -4.50
C GLU A 162 -16.91 11.80 -5.72
N LEU A 163 -15.59 11.67 -5.47
CA LEU A 163 -14.62 11.43 -6.53
C LEU A 163 -14.79 10.05 -7.15
N ASP A 164 -14.67 9.97 -8.48
CA ASP A 164 -14.69 8.68 -9.22
C ASP A 164 -13.42 7.84 -9.00
N TYR A 165 -12.51 8.25 -8.16
CA TYR A 165 -11.28 7.54 -7.82
C TYR A 165 -11.00 7.62 -6.32
N ASP A 166 -10.24 6.65 -5.81
CA ASP A 166 -9.87 6.62 -4.40
C ASP A 166 -8.60 7.45 -4.15
N ILE A 167 -8.58 8.13 -3.02
CA ILE A 167 -7.42 8.88 -2.51
C ILE A 167 -7.23 8.56 -1.02
N ASP A 168 -5.98 8.42 -0.58
CA ASP A 168 -5.64 8.13 0.82
C ASP A 168 -5.08 9.35 1.57
N GLY A 169 -4.97 10.50 0.91
CA GLY A 169 -4.47 11.75 1.47
C GLY A 169 -4.14 12.77 0.40
N LEU A 170 -3.31 13.74 0.78
CA LEU A 170 -2.68 14.70 -0.10
C LEU A 170 -1.17 14.59 0.00
N VAL A 171 -0.47 14.88 -1.09
CA VAL A 171 0.99 15.02 -1.10
C VAL A 171 1.31 16.51 -1.26
N TYR A 172 2.16 17.00 -0.38
CA TYR A 172 2.68 18.36 -0.45
C TYR A 172 4.15 18.29 -0.85
N LYS A 173 4.51 19.02 -1.90
CA LYS A 173 5.85 19.09 -2.47
C LYS A 173 6.33 20.53 -2.40
N VAL A 174 7.61 20.75 -2.14
CA VAL A 174 8.23 22.06 -2.35
C VAL A 174 8.07 22.40 -3.83
N ASN A 175 7.50 23.58 -4.17
CA ASN A 175 7.18 23.90 -5.55
C ASN A 175 8.43 24.21 -6.41
N ASP A 176 9.43 24.86 -5.83
CA ASP A 176 10.69 25.21 -6.51
C ASP A 176 11.61 23.99 -6.65
N LEU A 177 12.01 23.64 -7.88
CA LEU A 177 12.84 22.47 -8.17
C LEU A 177 14.29 22.61 -7.71
N ASN A 178 14.83 23.84 -7.64
CA ASN A 178 16.16 24.06 -7.09
C ASN A 178 16.17 23.79 -5.58
N LEU A 179 15.11 24.20 -4.87
CA LEU A 179 14.95 23.87 -3.46
C LEU A 179 14.76 22.36 -3.25
N GLN A 180 14.01 21.68 -4.12
CA GLN A 180 13.90 20.22 -4.06
C GLN A 180 15.30 19.56 -4.19
N LYS A 181 16.09 20.00 -5.15
CA LYS A 181 17.47 19.51 -5.36
C LYS A 181 18.36 19.76 -4.14
N ARG A 182 18.27 20.94 -3.51
CA ARG A 182 19.03 21.29 -2.29
C ARG A 182 18.63 20.44 -1.08
N LEU A 183 17.34 20.16 -0.90
CA LEU A 183 16.83 19.31 0.18
C LEU A 183 17.24 17.85 -0.02
N GLY A 184 17.29 17.39 -1.27
CA GLY A 184 17.71 16.05 -1.65
C GLY A 184 16.76 14.95 -1.18
N ASN A 185 17.31 13.74 -1.15
CA ASN A 185 16.58 12.52 -0.79
C ASN A 185 17.24 11.83 0.41
N THR A 186 16.46 11.02 1.13
CA THR A 186 16.99 9.96 2.00
C THR A 186 17.18 8.69 1.17
N SER A 187 17.62 7.60 1.79
CA SER A 187 17.70 6.28 1.13
C SER A 187 16.35 5.74 0.65
N ILE A 188 15.25 6.22 1.21
CA ILE A 188 13.90 5.66 0.97
C ILE A 188 12.85 6.68 0.52
N SER A 189 13.11 7.99 0.67
CA SER A 189 12.11 9.03 0.39
C SER A 189 12.73 10.40 0.10
N PRO A 190 12.05 11.27 -0.67
CA PRO A 190 12.44 12.66 -0.83
C PRO A 190 12.26 13.45 0.47
N ARG A 191 13.14 14.42 0.74
CA ARG A 191 13.00 15.36 1.87
C ARG A 191 12.14 16.56 1.55
N TRP A 192 11.81 16.74 0.29
CA TRP A 192 11.04 17.88 -0.24
C TRP A 192 9.55 17.56 -0.45
N ALA A 193 9.11 16.35 -0.10
CA ALA A 193 7.72 15.94 -0.22
C ALA A 193 7.25 15.20 1.03
N ILE A 194 5.99 15.43 1.41
CA ILE A 194 5.33 14.76 2.52
C ILE A 194 3.91 14.36 2.14
N ALA A 195 3.52 13.16 2.53
CA ALA A 195 2.13 12.72 2.40
C ALA A 195 1.38 13.00 3.71
N TYR A 196 0.28 13.75 3.62
CA TYR A 196 -0.65 13.97 4.71
C TYR A 196 -1.89 13.11 4.46
N LYS A 197 -1.90 11.94 5.08
CA LYS A 197 -2.97 10.97 4.89
C LYS A 197 -4.23 11.36 5.64
N PHE A 198 -5.37 10.98 5.08
CA PHE A 198 -6.64 11.07 5.79
C PHE A 198 -6.67 10.09 6.96
N SER A 199 -7.51 10.40 7.95
CA SER A 199 -7.75 9.45 9.03
C SER A 199 -8.27 8.14 8.47
N ALA A 200 -7.67 7.04 8.91
CA ALA A 200 -8.10 5.71 8.48
C ALA A 200 -9.56 5.46 8.87
N GLU A 201 -10.31 4.86 7.95
CA GLU A 201 -11.69 4.47 8.23
C GLU A 201 -11.71 3.44 9.36
N LYS A 202 -12.68 3.62 10.26
CA LYS A 202 -12.92 2.73 11.39
C LYS A 202 -14.20 1.96 11.17
N ALA A 203 -14.23 0.72 11.61
CA ALA A 203 -15.45 -0.07 11.67
C ALA A 203 -15.56 -0.79 13.00
N VAL A 204 -16.79 -1.11 13.36
CA VAL A 204 -17.11 -1.89 14.56
C VAL A 204 -17.39 -3.33 14.14
N THR A 205 -16.78 -4.27 14.85
CA THR A 205 -17.00 -5.72 14.62
C THR A 205 -16.84 -6.50 15.92
N LYS A 206 -17.10 -7.80 15.88
CA LYS A 206 -17.00 -8.68 17.04
C LYS A 206 -15.90 -9.72 16.85
N ILE A 207 -15.11 -9.98 17.90
CA ILE A 207 -14.07 -11.03 17.90
C ILE A 207 -14.75 -12.40 18.02
N LYS A 208 -14.60 -13.25 17.00
CA LYS A 208 -15.06 -14.65 17.03
C LYS A 208 -14.07 -15.56 17.73
N ASN A 209 -12.77 -15.35 17.47
CA ASN A 209 -11.68 -16.16 18.01
C ASN A 209 -10.35 -15.39 17.96
N ILE A 210 -9.38 -15.84 18.73
CA ILE A 210 -8.00 -15.35 18.67
C ILE A 210 -7.10 -16.54 18.32
N ILE A 211 -6.41 -16.46 17.22
CA ILE A 211 -5.47 -17.49 16.75
C ILE A 211 -4.04 -17.00 16.89
N ILE A 212 -3.11 -17.93 17.01
CA ILE A 212 -1.68 -17.65 17.05
C ILE A 212 -1.07 -18.00 15.70
N GLN A 213 -0.22 -17.12 15.19
CA GLN A 213 0.63 -17.35 14.03
C GLN A 213 2.10 -17.33 14.44
N VAL A 214 2.91 -18.15 13.77
CA VAL A 214 4.37 -18.21 13.99
C VAL A 214 5.04 -17.63 12.74
N GLY A 215 5.75 -16.53 12.90
CA GLY A 215 6.47 -15.89 11.81
C GLY A 215 7.83 -16.55 11.51
N ARG A 216 8.46 -16.17 10.40
CA ARG A 216 9.78 -16.68 9.96
C ARG A 216 10.92 -16.47 10.96
N THR A 217 10.80 -15.50 11.86
CA THR A 217 11.76 -15.22 12.93
C THR A 217 11.41 -15.96 14.24
N GLY A 218 10.39 -16.80 14.21
CA GLY A 218 9.85 -17.46 15.40
C GLY A 218 8.91 -16.60 16.24
N ALA A 219 8.64 -15.37 15.81
CA ALA A 219 7.72 -14.46 16.50
C ALA A 219 6.31 -15.06 16.60
N ILE A 220 5.74 -15.02 17.79
CA ILE A 220 4.39 -15.49 18.10
C ILE A 220 3.44 -14.29 18.00
N THR A 221 2.65 -14.25 16.93
CA THR A 221 1.76 -13.11 16.63
C THR A 221 0.31 -13.52 16.80
N PRO A 222 -0.44 -12.84 17.69
CA PRO A 222 -1.87 -13.07 17.85
C PRO A 222 -2.66 -12.35 16.77
N VAL A 223 -3.68 -13.00 16.23
CA VAL A 223 -4.59 -12.48 15.21
C VAL A 223 -6.03 -12.70 15.64
N ALA A 224 -6.80 -11.63 15.72
CA ALA A 224 -8.24 -11.71 15.95
C ALA A 224 -8.95 -12.16 14.68
N LYS A 225 -9.69 -13.24 14.74
CA LYS A 225 -10.74 -13.62 13.78
C LYS A 225 -12.00 -12.84 14.14
N VAL A 226 -12.46 -12.00 13.24
CA VAL A 226 -13.60 -11.12 13.47
C VAL A 226 -14.78 -11.45 12.58
N GLU A 227 -15.96 -10.96 12.93
CA GLU A 227 -17.09 -10.96 12.01
C GLU A 227 -16.69 -10.11 10.79
N PRO A 228 -16.94 -10.61 9.56
CA PRO A 228 -16.59 -9.86 8.36
C PRO A 228 -17.22 -8.47 8.36
N VAL A 229 -16.41 -7.44 8.19
CA VAL A 229 -16.85 -6.04 8.13
C VAL A 229 -16.06 -5.29 7.07
N THR A 230 -16.74 -4.38 6.36
CA THR A 230 -16.08 -3.56 5.35
C THR A 230 -15.37 -2.37 6.01
N VAL A 231 -14.08 -2.20 5.71
CA VAL A 231 -13.24 -1.07 6.16
C VAL A 231 -12.42 -0.57 4.98
N GLY A 232 -12.61 0.68 4.59
CA GLY A 232 -11.90 1.24 3.43
C GLY A 232 -12.13 0.44 2.14
N GLY A 233 -13.40 0.07 1.88
CA GLY A 233 -13.77 -0.69 0.67
C GLY A 233 -13.34 -2.16 0.64
N VAL A 234 -12.72 -2.69 1.70
CA VAL A 234 -12.27 -4.09 1.78
C VAL A 234 -12.94 -4.82 2.92
N VAL A 235 -13.38 -6.06 2.68
CA VAL A 235 -13.94 -6.94 3.72
C VAL A 235 -12.80 -7.48 4.58
N VAL A 236 -12.84 -7.16 5.87
CA VAL A 236 -11.87 -7.57 6.87
C VAL A 236 -12.46 -8.69 7.72
N SER A 237 -11.77 -9.83 7.77
CA SER A 237 -12.12 -10.99 8.64
C SER A 237 -11.02 -11.28 9.66
N ASN A 238 -9.86 -10.65 9.54
CA ASN A 238 -8.71 -10.83 10.42
C ASN A 238 -8.11 -9.47 10.77
N ALA A 239 -7.76 -9.25 12.04
CA ALA A 239 -7.08 -8.05 12.50
C ALA A 239 -5.90 -8.42 13.41
N THR A 240 -4.76 -7.75 13.23
CA THR A 240 -3.61 -8.01 14.12
C THR A 240 -3.88 -7.49 15.53
N LEU A 241 -3.41 -8.27 16.51
CA LEU A 241 -3.36 -7.88 17.91
C LEU A 241 -1.92 -7.55 18.35
N HIS A 242 -1.00 -7.47 17.38
CA HIS A 242 0.42 -7.16 17.54
C HIS A 242 1.18 -8.16 18.43
N ASN A 243 0.99 -8.17 19.74
CA ASN A 243 1.70 -8.99 20.71
C ASN A 243 0.88 -9.20 22.00
N GLU A 244 1.45 -9.94 22.95
CA GLU A 244 0.87 -10.23 24.26
C GLU A 244 0.53 -8.95 25.04
N GLU A 245 1.46 -7.98 25.08
CA GLU A 245 1.31 -6.73 25.86
C GLU A 245 0.15 -5.88 25.36
N GLU A 246 -0.09 -5.84 24.06
CA GLU A 246 -1.22 -5.12 23.47
C GLU A 246 -2.57 -5.76 23.83
N ILE A 247 -2.63 -7.09 23.91
CA ILE A 247 -3.84 -7.81 24.36
C ILE A 247 -4.12 -7.48 25.83
N GLU A 248 -3.09 -7.50 26.67
CA GLU A 248 -3.22 -7.18 28.10
C GLU A 248 -3.59 -5.69 28.31
N ARG A 249 -2.88 -4.79 27.63
CA ARG A 249 -3.10 -3.35 27.75
C ARG A 249 -4.51 -2.94 27.36
N LYS A 250 -5.04 -3.53 26.30
CA LYS A 250 -6.40 -3.27 25.79
C LYS A 250 -7.46 -4.13 26.49
N ASP A 251 -7.05 -5.14 27.27
CA ASP A 251 -7.91 -6.16 27.89
C ASP A 251 -8.81 -6.83 26.84
N ILE A 252 -8.22 -7.34 25.74
CA ILE A 252 -8.95 -7.94 24.63
C ILE A 252 -9.39 -9.35 24.97
N ARG A 253 -10.67 -9.68 24.71
CA ARG A 253 -11.25 -10.99 24.98
C ARG A 253 -12.03 -11.51 23.76
N ILE A 254 -12.15 -12.82 23.67
CA ILE A 254 -13.03 -13.44 22.66
C ILE A 254 -14.48 -13.03 22.98
N GLY A 255 -15.22 -12.65 21.94
CA GLY A 255 -16.59 -12.15 22.05
C GLY A 255 -16.71 -10.63 22.23
N ASP A 256 -15.61 -9.91 22.40
CA ASP A 256 -15.63 -8.45 22.51
C ASP A 256 -16.10 -7.77 21.21
N THR A 257 -16.85 -6.69 21.37
CA THR A 257 -17.08 -5.70 20.33
C THR A 257 -15.88 -4.77 20.28
N ILE A 258 -15.29 -4.61 19.10
CA ILE A 258 -14.05 -3.87 18.89
C ILE A 258 -14.16 -2.84 17.78
N ASN A 259 -13.38 -1.78 17.88
CA ASN A 259 -13.12 -0.85 16.80
C ASN A 259 -11.86 -1.32 16.07
N ILE A 260 -11.96 -1.48 14.76
CA ILE A 260 -10.83 -1.83 13.89
C ILE A 260 -10.58 -0.71 12.88
N GLN A 261 -9.35 -0.59 12.43
CA GLN A 261 -8.95 0.25 11.30
C GLN A 261 -7.90 -0.47 10.44
N ARG A 262 -7.70 0.00 9.22
CA ARG A 262 -6.61 -0.44 8.36
C ARG A 262 -5.45 0.56 8.50
N SER A 263 -4.34 0.14 9.10
CA SER A 263 -3.15 0.97 9.21
C SER A 263 -2.51 1.15 7.84
N GLY A 264 -2.37 2.40 7.40
CA GLY A 264 -1.86 2.72 6.06
C GLY A 264 -2.69 2.14 4.92
N ASP A 265 -3.99 1.90 5.16
CA ASP A 265 -4.94 1.24 4.27
C ASP A 265 -4.55 -0.19 3.85
N VAL A 266 -3.64 -0.84 4.58
CA VAL A 266 -3.15 -2.19 4.26
C VAL A 266 -3.45 -3.21 5.35
N ILE A 267 -3.00 -2.98 6.60
CA ILE A 267 -3.05 -3.98 7.68
C ILE A 267 -4.18 -3.66 8.66
N PRO A 268 -5.21 -4.53 8.75
CA PRO A 268 -6.25 -4.38 9.76
C PRO A 268 -5.69 -4.58 11.18
N GLN A 269 -6.00 -3.65 12.08
CA GLN A 269 -5.59 -3.71 13.48
C GLN A 269 -6.73 -3.34 14.43
N VAL A 270 -6.71 -3.92 15.63
CA VAL A 270 -7.64 -3.57 16.69
C VAL A 270 -7.20 -2.29 17.39
N LEU A 271 -8.06 -1.24 17.35
CA LEU A 271 -7.81 0.03 18.02
C LEU A 271 -8.17 -0.02 19.49
N SER A 272 -9.42 -0.35 19.75
CA SER A 272 -10.01 -0.33 21.10
C SER A 272 -11.11 -1.37 21.24
N VAL A 273 -11.41 -1.69 22.48
CA VAL A 273 -12.52 -2.56 22.88
C VAL A 273 -13.66 -1.70 23.42
N ASP A 274 -14.88 -1.96 23.00
CA ASP A 274 -16.10 -1.39 23.59
C ASP A 274 -16.48 -2.20 24.84
N LYS A 275 -15.94 -1.78 25.99
CA LYS A 275 -16.15 -2.47 27.26
C LYS A 275 -17.61 -2.40 27.74
N LEU A 276 -18.40 -1.44 27.24
CA LEU A 276 -19.81 -1.30 27.61
C LEU A 276 -20.67 -2.43 27.02
N LYS A 277 -20.26 -2.94 25.84
CA LYS A 277 -20.94 -4.05 25.15
C LYS A 277 -20.38 -5.42 25.49
N ARG A 278 -19.46 -5.50 26.45
CA ARG A 278 -18.81 -6.74 26.84
C ARG A 278 -19.77 -7.63 27.65
N ASP A 279 -19.79 -8.92 27.31
CA ASP A 279 -20.47 -9.93 28.15
C ASP A 279 -19.76 -10.04 29.50
N LYS A 280 -20.50 -9.96 30.61
CA LYS A 280 -20.01 -10.11 31.98
C LYS A 280 -19.33 -11.47 32.24
N LYS A 281 -19.69 -12.50 31.49
CA LYS A 281 -19.10 -13.85 31.56
C LYS A 281 -17.81 -14.01 30.70
N SER A 282 -17.39 -12.98 29.96
CA SER A 282 -16.21 -13.06 29.11
C SER A 282 -14.94 -13.32 29.92
N LYS A 283 -14.14 -14.31 29.51
CA LYS A 283 -12.86 -14.64 30.17
C LYS A 283 -11.70 -13.93 29.51
N LYS A 284 -10.68 -13.55 30.31
CA LYS A 284 -9.43 -13.01 29.77
C LYS A 284 -8.78 -14.03 28.83
N PHE A 285 -8.23 -13.54 27.73
CA PHE A 285 -7.44 -14.37 26.83
C PHE A 285 -6.09 -14.67 27.50
N VAL A 286 -5.75 -15.94 27.62
CA VAL A 286 -4.46 -16.38 28.14
C VAL A 286 -3.53 -16.59 26.95
N PHE A 287 -2.47 -15.77 26.88
CA PHE A 287 -1.49 -15.88 25.80
C PHE A 287 -0.67 -17.16 25.98
N PRO A 288 -0.47 -18.00 24.94
CA PRO A 288 0.21 -19.27 25.09
C PRO A 288 1.71 -19.08 25.36
N THR A 289 2.22 -19.81 26.35
CA THR A 289 3.64 -19.86 26.67
C THR A 289 4.41 -20.87 25.82
N ARG A 290 3.70 -21.69 25.03
CA ARG A 290 4.24 -22.66 24.09
C ARG A 290 3.90 -22.31 22.66
N CYS A 291 4.86 -22.59 21.77
CA CYS A 291 4.67 -22.48 20.33
C CYS A 291 3.71 -23.58 19.83
N LEU A 292 3.15 -23.42 18.63
CA LEU A 292 2.34 -24.45 17.97
C LEU A 292 3.09 -25.78 17.75
N CYS A 293 4.43 -25.75 17.71
CA CYS A 293 5.26 -26.95 17.67
C CYS A 293 5.50 -27.61 19.04
N GLY A 294 4.82 -27.16 20.12
CA GLY A 294 4.94 -27.64 21.47
C GLY A 294 6.12 -27.09 22.29
N SER A 295 7.11 -26.46 21.66
CA SER A 295 8.29 -25.93 22.34
C SER A 295 7.99 -24.66 23.12
N GLU A 296 8.77 -24.33 24.12
CA GLU A 296 8.67 -23.12 24.91
C GLU A 296 8.89 -21.87 24.05
N THR A 297 8.27 -20.75 24.47
CA THR A 297 8.49 -19.44 23.90
C THR A 297 9.14 -18.52 24.91
N LYS A 298 10.08 -17.67 24.46
CA LYS A 298 10.78 -16.70 25.31
C LYS A 298 10.70 -15.29 24.73
N LYS A 299 10.70 -14.28 25.60
CA LYS A 299 10.96 -12.89 25.23
C LYS A 299 12.47 -12.66 25.26
N GLU A 300 13.03 -12.10 24.21
CA GLU A 300 14.45 -11.81 24.10
C GLU A 300 14.78 -10.48 24.81
N PHE A 301 15.96 -10.41 25.41
CA PHE A 301 16.44 -9.17 26.01
C PHE A 301 17.21 -8.37 24.97
N SER A 302 16.70 -7.18 24.65
CA SER A 302 17.39 -6.26 23.73
C SER A 302 18.52 -5.53 24.45
N LYS A 303 19.74 -5.77 24.02
CA LYS A 303 20.94 -5.08 24.56
C LYS A 303 20.94 -3.59 24.27
N SER A 304 20.36 -3.16 23.15
CA SER A 304 20.31 -1.75 22.71
C SER A 304 19.30 -0.94 23.55
N THR A 305 18.13 -1.51 23.81
CA THR A 305 17.06 -0.81 24.58
C THR A 305 17.06 -1.13 26.07
N LYS A 306 17.88 -2.11 26.51
CA LYS A 306 17.93 -2.64 27.90
C LYS A 306 16.56 -3.08 28.42
N LYS A 307 15.68 -3.57 27.53
CA LYS A 307 14.31 -4.04 27.85
C LYS A 307 14.07 -5.41 27.24
N LEU A 308 13.13 -6.16 27.81
CA LEU A 308 12.59 -7.37 27.17
C LEU A 308 11.80 -6.98 25.94
N ASP A 309 11.94 -7.79 24.87
CA ASP A 309 11.12 -7.64 23.66
C ASP A 309 9.64 -7.90 24.01
N ALA A 310 8.75 -7.08 23.46
CA ALA A 310 7.30 -7.27 23.58
C ALA A 310 6.80 -8.57 22.91
N VAL A 311 7.62 -9.14 22.01
CA VAL A 311 7.27 -10.30 21.19
C VAL A 311 7.91 -11.57 21.75
N ARG A 312 7.09 -12.59 22.02
CA ARG A 312 7.59 -13.93 22.33
C ARG A 312 8.05 -14.64 21.06
N ARG A 313 9.13 -15.41 21.16
CA ARG A 313 9.68 -16.21 20.06
C ARG A 313 9.79 -17.68 20.45
N CYS A 314 9.57 -18.55 19.48
CA CYS A 314 9.81 -19.99 19.64
C CYS A 314 11.31 -20.26 19.82
N THR A 315 11.66 -21.08 20.82
CA THR A 315 13.06 -21.39 21.14
C THR A 315 13.66 -22.50 20.27
N LYS A 316 12.86 -23.24 19.52
CA LYS A 316 13.29 -24.39 18.70
C LYS A 316 14.05 -24.01 17.43
N GLY A 317 13.98 -22.72 17.01
CA GLY A 317 14.68 -22.22 15.84
C GLY A 317 14.31 -22.98 14.57
N TYR A 318 15.30 -23.38 13.78
CA TYR A 318 15.10 -24.09 12.50
C TYR A 318 14.39 -25.45 12.63
N ASN A 319 14.44 -26.08 13.80
CA ASN A 319 13.77 -27.35 14.06
C ASN A 319 12.26 -27.18 14.33
N CYS A 320 11.73 -25.97 14.27
CA CYS A 320 10.31 -25.68 14.33
C CYS A 320 9.71 -25.68 12.93
N ASP A 321 8.83 -26.61 12.61
CA ASP A 321 8.23 -26.77 11.27
C ASP A 321 7.51 -25.49 10.81
N PHE A 322 6.86 -24.76 11.72
CA PHE A 322 6.22 -23.49 11.42
C PHE A 322 7.23 -22.41 10.99
N ILE A 323 8.38 -22.31 11.68
CA ILE A 323 9.44 -21.36 11.32
C ILE A 323 10.06 -21.74 9.98
N SER A 324 10.40 -23.01 9.80
CA SER A 324 11.00 -23.53 8.57
C SER A 324 10.10 -23.31 7.35
N LYS A 325 8.80 -23.58 7.52
CA LYS A 325 7.79 -23.30 6.48
C LYS A 325 7.74 -21.82 6.11
N GLU A 326 7.70 -20.90 7.08
CA GLU A 326 7.64 -19.45 6.78
C GLU A 326 8.97 -18.92 6.21
N LYS A 327 10.11 -19.49 6.59
CA LYS A 327 11.41 -19.18 5.98
C LYS A 327 11.47 -19.67 4.53
N LEU A 328 10.99 -20.88 4.25
CA LEU A 328 10.95 -21.42 2.90
C LEU A 328 10.02 -20.57 2.00
N LYS A 329 8.85 -20.19 2.50
CA LYS A 329 7.97 -19.27 1.79
C LYS A 329 8.66 -17.95 1.43
N HIS A 330 9.40 -17.38 2.39
CA HIS A 330 10.13 -16.15 2.13
C HIS A 330 11.25 -16.37 1.12
N LEU A 331 12.02 -17.47 1.24
CA LEU A 331 13.09 -17.79 0.31
C LEU A 331 12.59 -17.86 -1.14
N LEU A 332 11.40 -18.43 -1.34
CA LEU A 332 10.79 -18.58 -2.64
C LEU A 332 10.02 -17.31 -3.10
N SER A 333 9.82 -16.36 -2.21
CA SER A 333 9.04 -15.15 -2.50
C SER A 333 9.78 -14.20 -3.45
N LYS A 334 9.01 -13.26 -4.03
CA LYS A 334 9.52 -12.20 -4.89
C LYS A 334 10.60 -11.32 -4.22
N GLU A 335 10.55 -11.21 -2.90
CA GLU A 335 11.49 -10.42 -2.09
C GLU A 335 12.85 -11.13 -1.86
N ALA A 336 12.98 -12.40 -2.22
CA ALA A 336 14.21 -13.18 -2.08
C ALA A 336 14.64 -13.79 -3.42
N LEU A 337 14.40 -15.10 -3.66
CA LEU A 337 14.84 -15.75 -4.89
C LEU A 337 13.91 -15.53 -6.09
N SER A 338 12.72 -14.95 -5.87
CA SER A 338 11.71 -14.68 -6.91
C SER A 338 11.43 -15.89 -7.81
N ILE A 339 11.27 -17.08 -7.21
CA ILE A 339 10.98 -18.29 -7.96
C ILE A 339 9.51 -18.23 -8.39
N GLU A 340 9.30 -18.01 -9.69
CA GLU A 340 7.98 -17.99 -10.29
C GLU A 340 7.38 -19.41 -10.33
N ALA A 341 6.06 -19.49 -10.30
CA ALA A 341 5.26 -20.72 -10.32
C ALA A 341 5.28 -21.59 -9.06
N VAL A 342 5.99 -21.22 -7.98
CA VAL A 342 5.79 -21.87 -6.68
C VAL A 342 4.62 -21.21 -5.97
N SER A 343 3.45 -21.83 -6.05
CA SER A 343 2.25 -21.34 -5.37
C SER A 343 2.24 -21.82 -3.91
N TYR A 344 1.47 -21.10 -3.09
CA TYR A 344 1.21 -21.46 -1.69
C TYR A 344 0.73 -22.90 -1.51
N THR A 345 0.02 -23.44 -2.49
CA THR A 345 -0.49 -24.81 -2.52
C THR A 345 0.64 -25.84 -2.61
N HIS A 346 1.72 -25.57 -3.31
CA HIS A 346 2.88 -26.47 -3.39
C HIS A 346 3.60 -26.67 -2.06
N LEU A 347 3.54 -25.66 -1.17
CA LEU A 347 4.14 -25.71 0.14
C LEU A 347 3.23 -26.33 1.23
N THR A 348 1.94 -26.53 0.90
CA THR A 348 0.94 -27.05 1.84
C THR A 348 0.50 -28.48 1.53
N LEU A 349 0.63 -28.93 0.29
CA LEU A 349 0.24 -30.29 -0.13
C LEU A 349 0.89 -31.46 0.64
N PRO A 350 2.19 -31.42 0.99
CA PRO A 350 2.80 -32.51 1.73
C PRO A 350 2.26 -32.74 3.15
N THR A 351 1.62 -31.73 3.74
CA THR A 351 1.08 -31.82 5.10
C THR A 351 -0.37 -32.34 5.17
N MET A 352 -1.00 -32.61 4.02
CA MET A 352 -2.38 -33.11 3.97
C MET A 352 -2.48 -34.64 3.74
N PHE A 353 -1.34 -35.34 3.63
CA PHE A 353 -1.32 -36.80 3.40
C PHE A 353 -0.76 -37.63 4.58
N GLU A 354 -0.64 -37.03 5.78
CA GLU A 354 -0.40 -37.79 7.01
C GLU A 354 -1.60 -37.66 7.94
N VAL A 355 -2.60 -38.50 7.70
CA VAL A 355 -3.48 -39.09 8.71
C VAL A 355 -3.78 -40.50 8.25
#